data_2021855f09f04346ff519046183a36d1
#
_entry.id   2021855f09f04346ff519046183a36d1
#
_cell.length_a   1.000
_cell.length_b   1.000
_cell.length_c   1.000
_cell.angle_alpha   90.00
_cell.angle_beta   90.00
_cell.angle_gamma   90.00
#
_symmetry.space_group_name_H-M   'P 1'
#
loop_
_entity.id
_entity.type
_entity.pdbx_description
1 polymer ?
#
loop_
_entity_poly.entity_id
_entity_poly.type
_entity_poly.pdbx_seq_one_letter_code
_entity_poly.pdbx_strand_id
1 'polypeptide(L)'
;MSGGRNLCVECQHKYRKKLEEKKKEYIAHKIEATLERAIHLIEMQECCSMKMDEYLDPYNTVAQFYRNDSSKFDSAHEVMACIELLRSQIKVKTQQRIGRKRVDFILPDMKVVLEIDGGHHRFRIGKDSERDVFILNTLNKSEHGWEIIRIPTRFIEQNIRRLVPSIKALYKERQELRNKHNGFIPSYYSRTNKMSHISAIKGVASDNEIEAMEHELLDGTEHL
;
A
#
# COMPACT_ATOMS: atom_id res chain seq x y z
N MET A 1 -48.84 -8.84 4.53
CA MET A 1 -48.71 -8.86 3.05
C MET A 1 -48.18 -7.52 2.61
N SER A 2 -46.87 -7.38 2.39
CA SER A 2 -46.25 -6.17 1.89
C SER A 2 -46.29 -6.20 0.36
N GLY A 3 -47.29 -5.55 -0.23
CA GLY A 3 -47.42 -5.36 -1.66
C GLY A 3 -46.31 -4.46 -2.17
N GLY A 4 -45.22 -5.06 -2.68
CA GLY A 4 -44.19 -4.32 -3.43
C GLY A 4 -44.85 -3.74 -4.70
N ARG A 5 -44.96 -2.41 -4.76
CA ARG A 5 -45.43 -1.71 -5.97
C ARG A 5 -44.41 -1.96 -7.07
N ASN A 6 -44.75 -2.77 -8.05
CA ASN A 6 -43.97 -2.90 -9.27
C ASN A 6 -44.01 -1.57 -10.03
N LEU A 7 -42.90 -0.84 -9.99
CA LEU A 7 -42.74 0.38 -10.79
C LEU A 7 -42.80 0.02 -12.28
N CYS A 8 -43.41 0.87 -13.09
CA CYS A 8 -43.39 0.71 -14.54
C CYS A 8 -41.95 0.76 -15.07
N VAL A 9 -41.70 0.18 -16.24
CA VAL A 9 -40.33 0.11 -16.84
C VAL A 9 -39.66 1.48 -16.94
N GLU A 10 -40.39 2.49 -17.29
CA GLU A 10 -39.90 3.88 -17.42
C GLU A 10 -39.51 4.45 -16.05
N CYS A 11 -40.30 4.22 -15.02
CA CYS A 11 -39.99 4.64 -13.64
C CYS A 11 -38.77 3.91 -13.10
N GLN A 12 -38.59 2.61 -13.41
CA GLN A 12 -37.40 1.84 -13.05
C GLN A 12 -36.16 2.40 -13.74
N HIS A 13 -36.25 2.77 -15.01
CA HIS A 13 -35.14 3.37 -15.77
C HIS A 13 -34.72 4.73 -15.19
N LYS A 14 -35.69 5.62 -14.92
CA LYS A 14 -35.43 6.92 -14.27
C LYS A 14 -34.80 6.75 -12.89
N TYR A 15 -35.28 5.79 -12.11
CA TYR A 15 -34.72 5.48 -10.78
C TYR A 15 -33.27 4.98 -10.87
N ARG A 16 -32.95 4.03 -11.78
CA ARG A 16 -31.61 3.53 -12.02
C ARG A 16 -30.66 4.65 -12.43
N LYS A 17 -31.05 5.50 -13.39
CA LYS A 17 -30.24 6.65 -13.82
C LYS A 17 -29.90 7.58 -12.67
N LYS A 18 -30.89 7.95 -11.85
CA LYS A 18 -30.68 8.79 -10.65
C LYS A 18 -29.75 8.12 -9.62
N LEU A 19 -29.82 6.81 -9.47
CA LEU A 19 -28.94 6.05 -8.58
C LEU A 19 -27.49 6.04 -9.10
N GLU A 20 -27.31 5.88 -10.39
CA GLU A 20 -25.98 5.93 -11.04
C GLU A 20 -25.34 7.33 -10.93
N GLU A 21 -26.14 8.38 -11.12
CA GLU A 21 -25.67 9.77 -10.93
C GLU A 21 -25.20 10.01 -9.49
N LYS A 22 -26.00 9.63 -8.51
CA LYS A 22 -25.60 9.72 -7.09
C LYS A 22 -24.36 8.91 -6.75
N LYS A 23 -24.21 7.74 -7.36
CA LYS A 23 -23.00 6.91 -7.19
C LYS A 23 -21.76 7.58 -7.77
N LYS A 24 -21.88 8.22 -8.94
CA LYS A 24 -20.78 8.98 -9.56
C LYS A 24 -20.37 10.17 -8.70
N GLU A 25 -21.33 10.95 -8.20
CA GLU A 25 -21.09 12.08 -7.30
C GLU A 25 -20.38 11.62 -6.01
N TYR A 26 -20.84 10.52 -5.40
CA TYR A 26 -20.23 9.95 -4.21
C TYR A 26 -18.77 9.52 -4.46
N ILE A 27 -18.51 8.85 -5.60
CA ILE A 27 -17.15 8.43 -5.98
C ILE A 27 -16.26 9.65 -6.20
N ALA A 28 -16.72 10.66 -6.92
CA ALA A 28 -15.96 11.88 -7.15
C ALA A 28 -15.61 12.58 -5.83
N HIS A 29 -16.57 12.74 -4.93
CA HIS A 29 -16.32 13.31 -3.60
C HIS A 29 -15.31 12.49 -2.78
N LYS A 30 -15.42 11.15 -2.81
CA LYS A 30 -14.47 10.26 -2.14
C LYS A 30 -13.05 10.44 -2.67
N ILE A 31 -12.88 10.57 -3.99
CA ILE A 31 -11.58 10.78 -4.63
C ILE A 31 -10.96 12.10 -4.14
N GLU A 32 -11.69 13.20 -4.24
CA GLU A 32 -11.17 14.51 -3.83
C GLU A 32 -10.81 14.53 -2.34
N ALA A 33 -11.66 14.03 -1.47
CA ALA A 33 -11.37 13.93 -0.03
C ALA A 33 -10.13 13.06 0.28
N THR A 34 -9.89 12.02 -0.51
CA THR A 34 -8.71 11.15 -0.37
C THR A 34 -7.44 11.89 -0.82
N LEU A 35 -7.51 12.62 -1.94
CA LEU A 35 -6.41 13.43 -2.47
C LEU A 35 -6.06 14.58 -1.52
N GLU A 36 -7.05 15.31 -1.03
CA GLU A 36 -6.87 16.39 -0.05
C GLU A 36 -6.21 15.87 1.23
N ARG A 37 -6.68 14.73 1.74
CA ARG A 37 -6.06 14.10 2.91
C ARG A 37 -4.61 13.71 2.65
N ALA A 38 -4.29 13.13 1.50
CA ALA A 38 -2.95 12.68 1.17
C ALA A 38 -1.97 13.88 1.10
N ILE A 39 -2.34 14.94 0.39
CA ILE A 39 -1.46 16.12 0.28
C ILE A 39 -1.31 16.82 1.62
N HIS A 40 -2.38 16.96 2.40
CA HIS A 40 -2.33 17.54 3.74
C HIS A 40 -1.38 16.76 4.66
N LEU A 41 -1.40 15.43 4.64
CA LEU A 41 -0.49 14.60 5.42
C LEU A 41 0.97 14.77 4.98
N ILE A 42 1.23 14.99 3.69
CA ILE A 42 2.58 15.31 3.18
C ILE A 42 3.01 16.71 3.65
N GLU A 43 2.14 17.70 3.55
CA GLU A 43 2.39 19.08 4.00
C GLU A 43 2.76 19.15 5.48
N MET A 44 2.06 18.36 6.32
CA MET A 44 2.34 18.29 7.75
C MET A 44 3.74 17.75 8.07
N GLN A 45 4.32 16.90 7.20
CA GLN A 45 5.67 16.36 7.36
C GLN A 45 6.74 17.33 6.87
N GLU A 46 6.46 18.08 5.82
CA GLU A 46 7.37 19.02 5.17
C GLU A 46 7.11 20.45 5.68
N CYS A 47 6.93 20.62 6.99
CA CYS A 47 6.62 21.92 7.62
C CYS A 47 7.62 23.06 7.32
N CYS A 48 8.66 22.81 6.51
CA CYS A 48 9.51 23.78 5.87
C CYS A 48 9.19 23.87 4.38
N SER A 49 8.24 24.68 4.04
CA SER A 49 7.57 24.99 2.76
C SER A 49 8.37 24.86 1.45
N MET A 50 9.69 24.91 1.48
CA MET A 50 10.53 24.95 0.26
C MET A 50 10.59 23.65 -0.55
N LYS A 51 10.01 22.56 -0.07
CA LYS A 51 10.09 21.25 -0.72
C LYS A 51 8.77 20.76 -1.34
N MET A 52 7.68 21.48 -1.10
CA MET A 52 6.37 21.10 -1.65
C MET A 52 6.32 21.17 -3.19
N ASP A 53 7.11 22.04 -3.79
CA ASP A 53 7.21 22.15 -5.25
C ASP A 53 7.63 20.82 -5.91
N GLU A 54 8.45 20.01 -5.22
CA GLU A 54 8.88 18.70 -5.72
C GLU A 54 7.73 17.68 -5.78
N TYR A 55 6.66 17.92 -5.04
CA TYR A 55 5.48 17.04 -4.98
C TYR A 55 4.37 17.45 -5.96
N LEU A 56 4.42 18.64 -6.53
CA LEU A 56 3.33 19.21 -7.33
C LEU A 56 3.06 18.37 -8.59
N ASP A 57 4.08 18.08 -9.39
CA ASP A 57 3.93 17.28 -10.62
C ASP A 57 3.55 15.83 -10.33
N PRO A 58 4.20 15.12 -9.38
CA PRO A 58 3.77 13.80 -8.93
C PRO A 58 2.32 13.79 -8.42
N TYR A 59 1.92 14.77 -7.62
CA TYR A 59 0.54 14.90 -7.14
C TYR A 59 -0.45 15.05 -8.29
N ASN A 60 -0.20 15.96 -9.23
CA ASN A 60 -1.08 16.17 -10.37
C ASN A 60 -1.24 14.90 -11.22
N THR A 61 -0.14 14.16 -11.41
CA THR A 61 -0.15 12.89 -12.13
C THR A 61 -1.01 11.84 -11.40
N VAL A 62 -0.83 11.68 -10.08
CA VAL A 62 -1.60 10.73 -9.26
C VAL A 62 -3.07 11.14 -9.21
N ALA A 63 -3.36 12.42 -9.05
CA ALA A 63 -4.72 12.94 -9.03
C ALA A 63 -5.46 12.65 -10.35
N GLN A 64 -4.79 12.84 -11.49
CA GLN A 64 -5.35 12.50 -12.79
C GLN A 64 -5.64 11.00 -12.91
N PHE A 65 -4.70 10.13 -12.49
CA PHE A 65 -4.91 8.68 -12.50
C PHE A 65 -6.10 8.26 -11.65
N TYR A 66 -6.23 8.83 -10.45
CA TYR A 66 -7.28 8.47 -9.53
C TYR A 66 -8.66 8.97 -9.98
N ARG A 67 -8.73 10.18 -10.56
CA ARG A 67 -9.95 10.72 -11.16
C ARG A 67 -10.43 9.92 -12.37
N ASN A 68 -9.49 9.41 -13.17
CA ASN A 68 -9.80 8.57 -14.32
C ASN A 68 -10.26 7.15 -13.92
N ASP A 69 -9.72 6.61 -12.82
CA ASP A 69 -10.06 5.28 -12.33
C ASP A 69 -9.99 5.23 -10.80
N SER A 70 -11.14 5.28 -10.17
CA SER A 70 -11.28 5.26 -8.71
C SER A 70 -10.79 3.96 -8.04
N SER A 71 -10.52 2.91 -8.82
CA SER A 71 -10.00 1.64 -8.30
C SER A 71 -8.47 1.65 -8.11
N LYS A 72 -7.78 2.73 -8.48
CA LYS A 72 -6.33 2.86 -8.41
C LYS A 72 -5.78 3.00 -6.98
N PHE A 73 -6.59 3.46 -6.05
CA PHE A 73 -6.18 3.63 -4.65
C PHE A 73 -7.36 3.35 -3.73
N ASP A 74 -7.08 2.63 -2.65
CA ASP A 74 -8.06 2.34 -1.60
C ASP A 74 -7.93 3.31 -0.41
N SER A 75 -6.78 3.99 -0.26
CA SER A 75 -6.48 4.86 0.89
C SER A 75 -5.63 6.08 0.53
N ALA A 76 -5.65 7.10 1.40
CA ALA A 76 -4.79 8.28 1.29
C ALA A 76 -3.29 7.91 1.41
N HIS A 77 -2.95 6.88 2.20
CA HIS A 77 -1.58 6.43 2.36
C HIS A 77 -1.03 5.79 1.07
N GLU A 78 -1.86 5.09 0.31
CA GLU A 78 -1.47 4.60 -1.01
C GLU A 78 -1.25 5.76 -1.99
N VAL A 79 -2.10 6.79 -1.95
CA VAL A 79 -1.91 8.03 -2.74
C VAL A 79 -0.58 8.68 -2.37
N MET A 80 -0.29 8.88 -1.07
CA MET A 80 0.99 9.42 -0.60
C MET A 80 2.18 8.60 -1.09
N ALA A 81 2.11 7.27 -0.95
CA ALA A 81 3.17 6.38 -1.39
C ALA A 81 3.41 6.48 -2.90
N CYS A 82 2.34 6.55 -3.71
CA CYS A 82 2.45 6.70 -5.15
C CYS A 82 3.08 8.04 -5.54
N ILE A 83 2.70 9.15 -4.88
CA ILE A 83 3.30 10.47 -5.08
C ILE A 83 4.82 10.41 -4.82
N GLU A 84 5.24 9.83 -3.70
CA GLU A 84 6.67 9.71 -3.35
C GLU A 84 7.44 8.81 -4.31
N LEU A 85 6.86 7.70 -4.76
CA LEU A 85 7.46 6.82 -5.75
C LEU A 85 7.70 7.57 -7.08
N LEU A 86 6.71 8.33 -7.56
CA LEU A 86 6.84 9.14 -8.77
C LEU A 86 7.84 10.28 -8.59
N ARG A 87 7.82 10.99 -7.45
CA ARG A 87 8.82 12.01 -7.12
C ARG A 87 10.25 11.44 -7.17
N SER A 88 10.42 10.23 -6.70
CA SER A 88 11.70 9.51 -6.73
C SER A 88 11.97 8.80 -8.07
N GLN A 89 11.19 9.09 -9.11
CA GLN A 89 11.32 8.51 -10.47
C GLN A 89 11.24 6.97 -10.51
N ILE A 90 10.52 6.38 -9.58
CA ILE A 90 10.29 4.92 -9.55
C ILE A 90 9.08 4.58 -10.43
N LYS A 91 9.26 3.65 -11.36
CA LYS A 91 8.14 3.11 -12.12
C LYS A 91 7.21 2.32 -11.21
N VAL A 92 5.93 2.65 -11.24
CA VAL A 92 4.92 2.06 -10.37
C VAL A 92 3.69 1.63 -11.17
N LYS A 93 3.15 0.45 -10.82
CA LYS A 93 1.83 -0.01 -11.28
C LYS A 93 0.97 -0.20 -10.03
N THR A 94 -0.19 0.49 -9.99
CA THR A 94 -1.10 0.48 -8.85
C THR A 94 -2.15 -0.62 -8.98
N GLN A 95 -2.58 -1.19 -7.86
CA GLN A 95 -3.72 -2.12 -7.73
C GLN A 95 -3.72 -3.27 -8.76
N GLN A 96 -2.55 -3.90 -8.91
CA GLN A 96 -2.38 -4.97 -9.90
C GLN A 96 -2.90 -6.31 -9.41
N ARG A 97 -3.41 -7.11 -10.35
CA ARG A 97 -3.78 -8.50 -10.08
C ARG A 97 -2.67 -9.45 -10.47
N ILE A 98 -2.25 -10.28 -9.52
CA ILE A 98 -1.31 -11.40 -9.71
C ILE A 98 -2.12 -12.68 -9.50
N GLY A 99 -2.53 -13.30 -10.60
CA GLY A 99 -3.57 -14.34 -10.58
C GLY A 99 -4.87 -13.82 -9.94
N ARG A 100 -5.31 -14.47 -8.87
CA ARG A 100 -6.53 -14.06 -8.12
C ARG A 100 -6.27 -13.08 -6.98
N LYS A 101 -5.01 -12.71 -6.73
CA LYS A 101 -4.64 -11.79 -5.65
C LYS A 101 -4.43 -10.38 -6.19
N ARG A 102 -4.89 -9.36 -5.44
CA ARG A 102 -4.66 -7.96 -5.74
C ARG A 102 -3.58 -7.44 -4.79
N VAL A 103 -2.68 -6.62 -5.31
CA VAL A 103 -1.59 -5.98 -4.57
C VAL A 103 -1.63 -4.47 -4.80
N ASP A 104 -1.18 -3.68 -3.81
CA ASP A 104 -1.27 -2.23 -3.89
C ASP A 104 -0.36 -1.68 -4.99
N PHE A 105 0.90 -2.11 -5.01
CA PHE A 105 1.87 -1.65 -5.99
C PHE A 105 2.76 -2.78 -6.51
N ILE A 106 3.13 -2.67 -7.78
CA ILE A 106 4.25 -3.39 -8.37
C ILE A 106 5.29 -2.36 -8.81
N LEU A 107 6.53 -2.54 -8.39
CA LEU A 107 7.72 -1.77 -8.76
C LEU A 107 8.60 -2.64 -9.68
N PRO A 108 8.40 -2.60 -11.01
CA PRO A 108 9.00 -3.59 -11.91
C PRO A 108 10.53 -3.52 -11.92
N ASP A 109 11.08 -2.32 -11.97
CA ASP A 109 12.54 -2.11 -12.07
C ASP A 109 13.28 -2.56 -10.80
N MET A 110 12.56 -2.63 -9.67
CA MET A 110 13.08 -3.09 -8.38
C MET A 110 12.71 -4.54 -8.07
N LYS A 111 11.83 -5.17 -8.85
CA LYS A 111 11.23 -6.49 -8.59
C LYS A 111 10.56 -6.57 -7.20
N VAL A 112 9.84 -5.53 -6.85
CA VAL A 112 9.17 -5.41 -5.56
C VAL A 112 7.66 -5.35 -5.74
N VAL A 113 6.95 -6.14 -4.97
CA VAL A 113 5.54 -5.94 -4.63
C VAL A 113 5.52 -5.15 -3.33
N LEU A 114 4.99 -3.93 -3.35
CA LEU A 114 4.87 -3.08 -2.18
C LEU A 114 3.42 -3.05 -1.72
N GLU A 115 3.19 -3.28 -0.43
CA GLU A 115 1.91 -3.17 0.23
C GLU A 115 1.98 -2.15 1.37
N ILE A 116 0.93 -1.36 1.51
CA ILE A 116 0.79 -0.35 2.55
C ILE A 116 -0.14 -0.90 3.62
N ASP A 117 0.46 -1.32 4.74
CA ASP A 117 -0.25 -2.00 5.82
C ASP A 117 -0.91 -1.00 6.78
N GLY A 118 -2.24 -1.02 6.85
CA GLY A 118 -3.00 -0.37 7.92
C GLY A 118 -2.95 -1.16 9.23
N GLY A 119 -3.10 -0.48 10.38
CA GLY A 119 -2.97 -1.08 11.72
C GLY A 119 -3.93 -2.23 12.08
N HIS A 120 -4.86 -2.59 11.20
CA HIS A 120 -5.86 -3.65 11.45
C HIS A 120 -5.45 -5.06 10.98
N HIS A 121 -4.26 -5.24 10.38
CA HIS A 121 -3.82 -6.53 9.83
C HIS A 121 -3.13 -7.47 10.85
N ARG A 122 -3.20 -7.17 12.16
CA ARG A 122 -2.48 -7.90 13.23
C ARG A 122 -2.84 -9.39 13.37
N PHE A 123 -3.98 -9.84 12.85
CA PHE A 123 -4.55 -11.16 13.14
C PHE A 123 -4.52 -12.19 11.99
N ARG A 124 -3.78 -11.95 10.89
CA ARG A 124 -3.85 -12.81 9.69
C ARG A 124 -2.52 -13.44 9.24
N ILE A 125 -1.58 -13.63 10.16
CA ILE A 125 -0.19 -14.05 9.85
C ILE A 125 -0.11 -15.32 8.97
N GLY A 126 -0.92 -16.33 9.22
CA GLY A 126 -0.90 -17.59 8.45
C GLY A 126 -1.42 -17.42 7.01
N LYS A 127 -2.56 -16.73 6.86
CA LYS A 127 -3.18 -16.50 5.54
C LYS A 127 -2.37 -15.53 4.67
N ASP A 128 -1.67 -14.59 5.29
CA ASP A 128 -0.78 -13.66 4.60
C ASP A 128 0.46 -14.39 4.07
N SER A 129 0.99 -15.36 4.82
CA SER A 129 2.10 -16.20 4.36
C SER A 129 1.77 -17.01 3.12
N GLU A 130 0.60 -17.68 3.07
CA GLU A 130 0.14 -18.43 1.89
C GLU A 130 -0.07 -17.51 0.68
N ARG A 131 -0.61 -16.32 0.92
CA ARG A 131 -0.80 -15.30 -0.11
C ARG A 131 0.52 -14.85 -0.70
N ASP A 132 1.53 -14.60 0.15
CA ASP A 132 2.85 -14.15 -0.26
C ASP A 132 3.58 -15.22 -1.09
N VAL A 133 3.55 -16.46 -0.64
CA VAL A 133 4.10 -17.60 -1.38
C VAL A 133 3.45 -17.72 -2.76
N PHE A 134 2.11 -17.59 -2.84
CA PHE A 134 1.41 -17.64 -4.12
C PHE A 134 1.85 -16.50 -5.07
N ILE A 135 1.94 -15.26 -4.56
CA ILE A 135 2.34 -14.09 -5.34
C ILE A 135 3.77 -14.28 -5.86
N LEU A 136 4.72 -14.59 -4.97
CA LEU A 136 6.13 -14.77 -5.33
C LEU A 136 6.32 -15.92 -6.31
N ASN A 137 5.67 -17.06 -6.10
CA ASN A 137 5.73 -18.19 -7.02
C ASN A 137 5.17 -17.83 -8.40
N THR A 138 4.14 -17.00 -8.47
CA THR A 138 3.56 -16.57 -9.75
C THR A 138 4.50 -15.63 -10.49
N LEU A 139 5.07 -14.64 -9.81
CA LEU A 139 6.00 -13.67 -10.42
C LEU A 139 7.33 -14.30 -10.80
N ASN A 140 7.89 -15.15 -9.94
CA ASN A 140 9.19 -15.79 -10.16
C ASN A 140 9.16 -16.86 -11.27
N LYS A 141 7.98 -17.24 -11.79
CA LYS A 141 7.89 -18.08 -13.02
C LYS A 141 8.41 -17.37 -14.26
N SER A 142 8.17 -16.07 -14.35
CA SER A 142 8.59 -15.26 -15.51
C SER A 142 9.96 -14.62 -15.30
N GLU A 143 10.25 -14.19 -14.09
CA GLU A 143 11.48 -13.49 -13.77
C GLU A 143 11.81 -13.63 -12.28
N HIS A 144 13.00 -14.12 -11.94
CA HIS A 144 13.44 -14.34 -10.56
C HIS A 144 13.83 -13.05 -9.84
N GLY A 145 13.80 -13.10 -8.51
CA GLY A 145 14.27 -12.05 -7.62
C GLY A 145 13.17 -11.11 -7.10
N TRP A 146 11.91 -11.46 -7.27
CA TRP A 146 10.79 -10.70 -6.70
C TRP A 146 10.73 -10.84 -5.19
N GLU A 147 10.42 -9.72 -4.52
CA GLU A 147 10.20 -9.63 -3.08
C GLU A 147 8.88 -8.92 -2.77
N ILE A 148 8.27 -9.27 -1.63
CA ILE A 148 7.13 -8.53 -1.08
C ILE A 148 7.63 -7.71 0.09
N ILE A 149 7.36 -6.41 0.05
CA ILE A 149 7.72 -5.46 1.11
C ILE A 149 6.44 -4.80 1.60
N ARG A 150 6.24 -4.79 2.93
CA ARG A 150 5.12 -4.13 3.58
C ARG A 150 5.61 -2.96 4.40
N ILE A 151 5.00 -1.81 4.19
CA ILE A 151 5.31 -0.59 4.93
C ILE A 151 4.07 -0.18 5.74
N PRO A 152 4.16 -0.12 7.06
CA PRO A 152 3.06 0.35 7.88
C PRO A 152 2.71 1.81 7.61
N THR A 153 1.41 2.15 7.61
CA THR A 153 0.92 3.51 7.32
C THR A 153 1.55 4.57 8.21
N ARG A 154 1.80 4.26 9.49
CA ARG A 154 2.44 5.18 10.43
C ARG A 154 3.83 5.66 10.00
N PHE A 155 4.62 4.83 9.28
CA PHE A 155 5.93 5.26 8.76
C PHE A 155 5.81 6.24 7.62
N ILE A 156 4.79 6.03 6.79
CA ILE A 156 4.46 6.96 5.71
C ILE A 156 4.03 8.31 6.30
N GLU A 157 3.26 8.30 7.39
CA GLU A 157 2.82 9.50 8.09
C GLU A 157 3.97 10.23 8.81
N GLN A 158 4.97 9.51 9.31
CA GLN A 158 6.11 10.13 10.00
C GLN A 158 7.06 10.82 9.04
N ASN A 159 7.45 10.15 7.94
CA ASN A 159 8.36 10.73 6.95
C ASN A 159 8.29 9.98 5.62
N ILE A 160 7.49 10.49 4.71
CA ILE A 160 7.27 9.88 3.40
C ILE A 160 8.55 9.78 2.55
N ARG A 161 9.50 10.72 2.69
CA ARG A 161 10.77 10.71 1.94
C ARG A 161 11.64 9.49 2.23
N ARG A 162 11.43 8.83 3.36
CA ARG A 162 12.15 7.61 3.72
C ARG A 162 11.57 6.35 3.08
N LEU A 163 10.41 6.43 2.42
CA LEU A 163 9.77 5.29 1.77
C LEU A 163 10.71 4.58 0.80
N VAL A 164 11.24 5.29 -0.19
CA VAL A 164 12.10 4.70 -1.22
C VAL A 164 13.44 4.19 -0.67
N PRO A 165 14.17 4.93 0.19
CA PRO A 165 15.34 4.40 0.88
C PRO A 165 15.06 3.12 1.68
N SER A 166 13.93 3.05 2.40
CA SER A 166 13.55 1.86 3.18
C SER A 166 13.26 0.66 2.28
N ILE A 167 12.54 0.85 1.17
CA ILE A 167 12.29 -0.21 0.20
C ILE A 167 13.61 -0.77 -0.35
N LYS A 168 14.56 0.10 -0.71
CA LYS A 168 15.87 -0.32 -1.22
C LYS A 168 16.68 -1.10 -0.18
N ALA A 169 16.68 -0.64 1.08
CA ALA A 169 17.37 -1.30 2.18
C ALA A 169 16.78 -2.69 2.46
N LEU A 170 15.45 -2.78 2.57
CA LEU A 170 14.74 -4.06 2.76
C LEU A 170 14.98 -5.02 1.61
N TYR A 171 14.93 -4.56 0.38
CA TYR A 171 15.19 -5.40 -0.78
C TYR A 171 16.61 -5.99 -0.73
N LYS A 172 17.62 -5.15 -0.44
CA LYS A 172 19.00 -5.59 -0.31
C LYS A 172 19.16 -6.64 0.79
N GLU A 173 18.62 -6.39 1.98
CA GLU A 173 18.65 -7.33 3.12
C GLU A 173 18.03 -8.68 2.73
N ARG A 174 16.89 -8.68 2.07
CA ARG A 174 16.21 -9.90 1.64
C ARG A 174 17.00 -10.66 0.57
N GLN A 175 17.66 -9.96 -0.36
CA GLN A 175 18.54 -10.61 -1.35
C GLN A 175 19.77 -11.25 -0.69
N GLU A 176 20.37 -10.57 0.31
CA GLU A 176 21.48 -11.12 1.08
C GLU A 176 21.08 -12.38 1.84
N LEU A 177 19.90 -12.37 2.50
CA LEU A 177 19.34 -13.53 3.17
C LEU A 177 19.08 -14.69 2.18
N ARG A 178 18.51 -14.38 1.01
CA ARG A 178 18.25 -15.37 -0.03
C ARG A 178 19.53 -16.03 -0.53
N ASN A 179 20.57 -15.25 -0.76
CA ASN A 179 21.89 -15.74 -1.16
C ASN A 179 22.53 -16.63 -0.08
N LYS A 180 22.43 -16.19 1.20
CA LYS A 180 22.95 -16.96 2.34
C LYS A 180 22.27 -18.32 2.51
N HIS A 181 21.01 -18.44 2.13
CA HIS A 181 20.22 -19.67 2.26
C HIS A 181 19.97 -20.39 0.92
N ASN A 182 20.83 -20.18 -0.10
CA ASN A 182 20.73 -20.81 -1.42
C ASN A 182 19.36 -20.64 -2.08
N GLY A 183 18.81 -19.44 -1.99
CA GLY A 183 17.50 -19.10 -2.55
C GLY A 183 16.31 -19.51 -1.69
N PHE A 184 16.51 -20.31 -0.64
CA PHE A 184 15.46 -20.67 0.31
C PHE A 184 15.39 -19.65 1.46
N ILE A 185 14.25 -18.99 1.63
CA ILE A 185 13.95 -18.19 2.82
C ILE A 185 13.05 -19.04 3.71
N PRO A 186 13.52 -19.46 4.90
CA PRO A 186 12.73 -20.31 5.80
C PRO A 186 11.40 -19.67 6.19
N SER A 187 10.36 -20.48 6.40
CA SER A 187 9.03 -20.00 6.73
C SER A 187 8.94 -19.16 8.01
N TYR A 188 9.90 -19.33 8.94
CA TYR A 188 9.97 -18.46 10.13
C TYR A 188 10.38 -17.02 9.79
N TYR A 189 11.06 -16.76 8.65
CA TYR A 189 11.27 -15.40 8.15
C TYR A 189 9.97 -14.76 7.68
N SER A 190 8.94 -15.51 7.36
CA SER A 190 7.61 -14.94 7.12
C SER A 190 6.99 -14.38 8.40
N ARG A 191 7.33 -14.92 9.58
CA ARG A 191 6.97 -14.32 10.88
C ARG A 191 7.83 -13.10 11.20
N THR A 192 9.11 -13.12 10.85
CA THR A 192 10.04 -12.00 11.01
C THR A 192 9.98 -10.98 9.89
N ASN A 193 9.12 -11.15 8.89
CA ASN A 193 8.85 -10.09 7.91
C ASN A 193 8.47 -8.77 8.58
N LYS A 194 7.74 -8.81 9.69
CA LYS A 194 7.45 -7.63 10.51
C LYS A 194 8.69 -7.11 11.23
N MET A 195 9.57 -7.99 11.72
CA MET A 195 10.83 -7.63 12.40
C MET A 195 11.90 -7.12 11.43
N SER A 196 12.03 -7.70 10.22
CA SER A 196 12.95 -7.17 9.21
C SER A 196 12.50 -5.81 8.66
N HIS A 197 11.20 -5.54 8.63
CA HIS A 197 10.67 -4.19 8.39
C HIS A 197 11.16 -3.21 9.44
N ILE A 198 11.16 -3.61 10.72
CA ILE A 198 11.64 -2.78 11.82
C ILE A 198 13.14 -2.52 11.69
N SER A 199 13.95 -3.55 11.41
CA SER A 199 15.41 -3.43 11.27
C SER A 199 15.84 -2.52 10.13
N ALA A 200 15.18 -2.61 8.98
CA ALA A 200 15.48 -1.75 7.82
C ALA A 200 15.00 -0.31 8.01
N ILE A 201 14.02 -0.12 8.89
CA ILE A 201 13.48 1.18 9.25
C ILE A 201 14.25 1.79 10.45
N LYS A 202 15.17 1.04 11.09
CA LYS A 202 16.00 1.54 12.21
C LYS A 202 16.75 2.85 11.93
N GLY A 203 17.10 3.12 10.69
CA GLY A 203 17.63 4.43 10.27
C GLY A 203 16.57 5.54 10.14
N VAL A 204 15.30 5.25 10.45
CA VAL A 204 14.14 6.08 10.16
C VAL A 204 13.32 6.45 11.40
N ALA A 205 13.30 5.56 12.41
CA ALA A 205 12.57 5.74 13.65
C ALA A 205 13.56 5.92 14.82
N SER A 206 13.16 6.62 15.87
CA SER A 206 13.91 6.65 17.12
C SER A 206 13.90 5.28 17.80
N ASP A 207 14.89 4.99 18.64
CA ASP A 207 14.97 3.71 19.37
C ASP A 207 13.71 3.45 20.21
N ASN A 208 13.11 4.48 20.80
CA ASN A 208 11.87 4.38 21.57
C ASN A 208 10.65 3.97 20.70
N GLU A 209 10.59 4.47 19.46
CA GLU A 209 9.53 4.08 18.51
C GLU A 209 9.69 2.64 18.04
N ILE A 210 10.94 2.18 17.94
CA ILE A 210 11.28 0.80 17.58
C ILE A 210 10.88 -0.15 18.71
N GLU A 211 11.23 0.17 19.98
CA GLU A 211 10.83 -0.62 21.14
C GLU A 211 9.30 -0.72 21.29
N ALA A 212 8.59 0.40 21.10
CA ALA A 212 7.13 0.40 21.12
C ALA A 212 6.54 -0.52 20.04
N MET A 213 7.16 -0.55 18.86
CA MET A 213 6.75 -1.40 17.75
C MET A 213 7.08 -2.88 17.97
N GLU A 214 8.24 -3.18 18.58
CA GLU A 214 8.64 -4.54 18.95
C GLU A 214 7.71 -5.09 20.03
N HIS A 215 7.37 -4.28 21.04
CA HIS A 215 6.42 -4.67 22.09
C HIS A 215 5.02 -4.95 21.52
N GLU A 216 4.55 -4.12 20.64
CA GLU A 216 3.26 -4.30 19.95
C GLU A 216 3.21 -5.57 19.06
N LEU A 217 4.36 -6.01 18.54
CA LEU A 217 4.49 -7.21 17.72
C LEU A 217 4.56 -8.48 18.58
N LEU A 218 5.16 -8.40 19.78
CA LEU A 218 5.31 -9.51 20.73
C LEU A 218 4.02 -9.79 21.48
N ASP A 219 3.32 -8.74 21.95
CA ASP A 219 2.02 -8.89 22.65
C ASP A 219 0.93 -9.54 21.80
N GLY A 220 1.03 -9.41 20.46
CA GLY A 220 0.11 -10.09 19.53
C GLY A 220 0.36 -11.59 19.34
N THR A 221 1.41 -12.15 19.95
CA THR A 221 1.79 -13.57 19.81
C THR A 221 1.48 -14.42 21.04
N GLU A 222 1.14 -13.81 22.18
CA GLU A 222 0.86 -14.56 23.45
C GLU A 222 -0.62 -14.98 23.62
N HIS A 223 -1.50 -14.68 22.66
CA HIS A 223 -2.91 -15.05 22.70
C HIS A 223 -3.33 -15.94 21.51
N LEU A 224 -2.52 -16.96 21.19
CA LEU A 224 -2.89 -18.07 20.30
C LEU A 224 -2.57 -19.40 20.94
#